data_3ec182f7a1fb0573fac971a0bd61fb57
#
_entry.id   3ec182f7a1fb0573fac971a0bd61fb57
#
_cell.length_a   1.000
_cell.length_b   1.000
_cell.length_c   1.000
_cell.angle_alpha   90.00
_cell.angle_beta   90.00
_cell.angle_gamma   90.00
#
_symmetry.space_group_name_H-M   'P 1'
#
loop_
_entity.id
_entity.type
_entity.pdbx_description
1 polymer ?
#
loop_
_entity_poly.entity_id
_entity_poly.type
_entity_poly.pdbx_seq_one_letter_code
_entity_poly.pdbx_strand_id
1 'polypeptide(L)'
;MKKIKFLASLSVIVLFVATFFSCSMGHDGIDGKDGKDAESLTKPTFDIIVEELSIETVNVRGLKNDVLSNLGSIPLGFRAGMEEIPYIPLADNILKFLKGPDYSISEVDADTTEVTIVNSKTNTKTIVDLLHHEFYFDNYDAFLQDSDVYVDVADVNSTGDYMKITDASNIAGQPFFFDWRNYDIGIVICKNEDEYYLAIPLQTYNDVFGGCFIYNGKNLYPTYQIENFPAVADEYYGTEQAPGTRSKALAEFCYNELCMNLDLNYGLKEIHGISAFPDFDSYFYINGIRDDLKSTDALTFANTLMDLCDFYFGDGHSNYQKNSYYLGKDAVPQGAHTSAMLKHYYENYRKYGLTRNAKIGSNSQDKIDPVPCYTVSADGKTAIVRFDEFTLNDLKKSQITELLSDFDEEKMNSYVSNLEKKYDTVALIHAINEKIQQNSAIENVVLDMSCNGGGACHSAVFLLSWLLGECSIDMANPITGAKWSATYKTDVNFDGTYDDKDTVKDKNLFCLTSPVSFSCGNMVPAVLKASDRATILGVTSGGGASCVHKTCAADGTYFWVSSKNVMSVSKNGSLYNVDTGVEPHYYINKPENFYDTEKISGLVNAINKALLVN
;
A
#
# COMPACT_ATOMS: atom_id res chain seq x y z
N MET A 1 29.53 33.63 -14.07
CA MET A 1 30.60 32.62 -13.97
C MET A 1 30.68 32.06 -12.54
N LYS A 2 29.58 31.47 -12.01
CA LYS A 2 29.55 30.77 -10.71
C LYS A 2 28.72 29.46 -10.73
N LYS A 3 28.35 28.97 -11.93
CA LYS A 3 27.53 27.75 -12.10
C LYS A 3 28.30 26.49 -12.55
N ILE A 4 29.61 26.55 -12.71
CA ILE A 4 30.40 25.43 -13.24
C ILE A 4 31.17 24.65 -12.15
N LYS A 5 31.23 25.14 -10.91
CA LYS A 5 31.96 24.45 -9.83
C LYS A 5 31.13 23.45 -9.01
N PHE A 6 29.80 23.40 -9.19
CA PHE A 6 28.95 22.47 -8.43
C PHE A 6 28.78 21.10 -9.09
N LEU A 7 28.96 21.02 -10.39
CA LEU A 7 28.85 19.73 -11.13
C LEU A 7 30.14 18.88 -11.09
N ALA A 8 31.28 19.47 -10.77
CA ALA A 8 32.55 18.73 -10.68
C ALA A 8 32.75 18.00 -9.34
N SER A 9 32.05 18.44 -8.26
CA SER A 9 32.13 17.77 -6.97
C SER A 9 31.18 16.56 -6.84
N LEU A 10 30.07 16.56 -7.59
CA LEU A 10 29.14 15.42 -7.58
C LEU A 10 29.69 14.21 -8.37
N SER A 11 30.46 14.48 -9.44
CA SER A 11 31.08 13.42 -10.25
C SER A 11 32.22 12.69 -9.56
N VAL A 12 32.86 13.29 -8.55
CA VAL A 12 33.94 12.67 -7.78
C VAL A 12 33.41 11.78 -6.66
N ILE A 13 32.23 12.11 -6.09
CA ILE A 13 31.59 11.29 -5.04
C ILE A 13 31.00 10.01 -5.64
N VAL A 14 30.42 10.08 -6.84
CA VAL A 14 29.87 8.90 -7.54
C VAL A 14 30.97 7.94 -7.99
N LEU A 15 32.19 8.44 -8.28
CA LEU A 15 33.31 7.56 -8.69
C LEU A 15 33.97 6.85 -7.49
N PHE A 16 33.84 7.40 -6.25
CA PHE A 16 34.45 6.79 -5.06
C PHE A 16 33.55 5.71 -4.43
N VAL A 17 32.22 5.76 -4.67
CA VAL A 17 31.27 4.73 -4.19
C VAL A 17 31.28 3.51 -5.10
N ALA A 18 31.52 3.69 -6.41
CA ALA A 18 31.56 2.59 -7.38
C ALA A 18 32.76 1.65 -7.23
N THR A 19 33.81 2.05 -6.52
CA THR A 19 35.02 1.21 -6.33
C THR A 19 34.99 0.35 -5.05
N PHE A 20 34.04 0.53 -4.15
CA PHE A 20 33.92 -0.29 -2.94
C PHE A 20 32.86 -1.41 -3.02
N PHE A 21 32.05 -1.46 -4.08
CA PHE A 21 30.98 -2.47 -4.23
C PHE A 21 31.29 -3.61 -5.20
N SER A 22 32.53 -3.79 -5.66
CA SER A 22 32.89 -4.88 -6.57
C SER A 22 33.36 -6.19 -5.89
N CYS A 23 33.09 -6.36 -4.59
CA CYS A 23 33.56 -7.55 -3.85
C CYS A 23 32.47 -8.36 -3.16
N SER A 24 31.21 -8.40 -3.67
CA SER A 24 30.25 -9.38 -3.14
C SER A 24 29.14 -9.78 -4.11
N MET A 25 29.50 -10.11 -5.37
CA MET A 25 28.68 -10.99 -6.20
C MET A 25 29.61 -11.94 -6.95
N GLY A 26 29.95 -13.02 -6.29
CA GLY A 26 30.55 -14.18 -6.94
C GLY A 26 29.45 -14.97 -7.63
N HIS A 27 29.40 -14.91 -8.95
CA HIS A 27 28.74 -15.91 -9.76
C HIS A 27 29.76 -16.59 -10.65
N ASP A 28 29.60 -17.93 -10.70
CA ASP A 28 30.14 -18.90 -11.62
C ASP A 28 31.47 -19.56 -11.20
N GLY A 29 31.26 -20.75 -10.63
CA GLY A 29 32.30 -21.74 -10.41
C GLY A 29 32.87 -22.25 -11.71
N ILE A 30 34.18 -22.21 -11.80
CA ILE A 30 34.97 -23.08 -12.67
C ILE A 30 35.55 -24.17 -11.78
N ASP A 31 35.39 -25.42 -12.20
CA ASP A 31 35.92 -26.62 -11.54
C ASP A 31 37.39 -26.46 -11.12
N GLY A 32 37.61 -26.35 -9.81
CA GLY A 32 38.92 -26.41 -9.20
C GLY A 32 38.98 -27.58 -8.21
N LYS A 33 39.79 -28.56 -8.49
CA LYS A 33 40.14 -29.63 -7.57
C LYS A 33 40.91 -29.07 -6.37
N ASP A 34 40.60 -29.64 -5.19
CA ASP A 34 41.34 -29.54 -3.93
C ASP A 34 41.20 -28.17 -3.19
N GLY A 35 40.01 -27.87 -2.69
CA GLY A 35 39.83 -26.92 -1.58
C GLY A 35 39.77 -27.66 -0.25
N LYS A 36 40.86 -27.66 0.50
CA LYS A 36 40.83 -27.90 1.94
C LYS A 36 40.27 -26.66 2.62
N ASP A 37 39.27 -26.92 3.47
CA ASP A 37 38.82 -26.06 4.56
C ASP A 37 38.51 -24.61 4.19
N ALA A 38 37.32 -24.38 3.57
CA ALA A 38 36.58 -23.21 3.92
C ALA A 38 36.26 -23.36 5.42
N GLU A 39 36.99 -22.65 6.30
CA GLU A 39 36.52 -22.39 7.65
C GLU A 39 35.10 -21.87 7.48
N SER A 40 34.10 -22.61 7.96
CA SER A 40 32.74 -22.10 8.08
C SER A 40 32.89 -20.86 8.96
N LEU A 41 32.68 -19.69 8.37
CA LEU A 41 32.54 -18.44 9.13
C LEU A 41 31.37 -18.70 10.06
N THR A 42 31.67 -19.13 11.29
CA THR A 42 30.66 -19.31 12.32
C THR A 42 30.03 -17.93 12.56
N LYS A 43 28.72 -17.82 12.38
CA LYS A 43 28.01 -16.59 12.74
C LYS A 43 28.36 -16.22 14.18
N PRO A 44 28.53 -14.93 14.50
CA PRO A 44 28.77 -14.50 15.87
C PRO A 44 27.58 -14.91 16.76
N THR A 45 27.89 -15.44 17.94
CA THR A 45 26.88 -15.82 18.95
C THR A 45 26.80 -14.79 20.06
N PHE A 46 25.66 -14.65 20.68
CA PHE A 46 25.36 -13.68 21.72
C PHE A 46 24.70 -14.36 22.91
N ASP A 47 24.72 -13.68 24.06
CA ASP A 47 24.04 -14.19 25.24
C ASP A 47 22.51 -14.11 25.04
N ILE A 48 21.81 -15.18 25.39
CA ILE A 48 20.35 -15.20 25.45
C ILE A 48 19.92 -14.35 26.64
N ILE A 49 19.12 -13.32 26.39
CA ILE A 49 18.65 -12.41 27.42
C ILE A 49 17.39 -13.02 28.08
N VAL A 50 17.51 -13.37 29.37
CA VAL A 50 16.38 -13.80 30.19
C VAL A 50 16.04 -12.67 31.15
N GLU A 51 14.79 -12.19 31.09
CA GLU A 51 14.34 -11.06 31.91
C GLU A 51 13.08 -11.42 32.72
N GLU A 52 12.95 -10.80 33.89
CA GLU A 52 11.69 -10.76 34.63
C GLU A 52 10.96 -9.48 34.26
N LEU A 53 9.86 -9.62 33.51
CA LEU A 53 8.99 -8.51 33.17
C LEU A 53 7.82 -8.46 34.16
N SER A 54 7.39 -7.25 34.53
CA SER A 54 6.09 -7.08 35.20
C SER A 54 4.97 -7.35 34.20
N ILE A 55 4.21 -8.40 34.42
CA ILE A 55 3.12 -8.78 33.51
C ILE A 55 1.81 -8.17 33.99
N GLU A 56 1.19 -7.39 33.12
CA GLU A 56 -0.12 -6.77 33.35
C GLU A 56 -1.12 -7.20 32.28
N THR A 57 -2.37 -7.42 32.68
CA THR A 57 -3.45 -7.69 31.74
C THR A 57 -3.99 -6.37 31.18
N VAL A 58 -3.78 -6.12 29.91
CA VAL A 58 -4.18 -4.89 29.21
C VAL A 58 -5.40 -5.15 28.32
N ASN A 59 -6.39 -4.26 28.38
CA ASN A 59 -7.59 -4.35 27.55
C ASN A 59 -7.31 -3.88 26.12
N VAL A 60 -7.86 -4.60 25.14
CA VAL A 60 -7.94 -4.17 23.73
C VAL A 60 -9.26 -3.45 23.54
N ARG A 61 -9.22 -2.15 23.25
CA ARG A 61 -10.39 -1.28 23.17
C ARG A 61 -10.76 -0.98 21.72
N GLY A 62 -12.05 -0.90 21.44
CA GLY A 62 -12.56 -0.56 20.12
C GLY A 62 -14.08 -0.62 20.04
N LEU A 63 -14.65 -0.42 18.87
CA LEU A 63 -16.07 -0.57 18.63
C LEU A 63 -16.43 -2.04 18.35
N LYS A 64 -17.52 -2.47 18.98
CA LYS A 64 -18.21 -3.71 18.67
C LYS A 64 -19.71 -3.41 18.57
N ASN A 65 -20.28 -3.64 17.37
CA ASN A 65 -21.68 -3.27 17.09
C ASN A 65 -21.96 -1.78 17.43
N ASP A 66 -21.09 -0.88 16.97
CA ASP A 66 -21.16 0.57 17.20
C ASP A 66 -21.09 1.03 18.68
N VAL A 67 -20.72 0.13 19.58
CA VAL A 67 -20.55 0.44 21.00
C VAL A 67 -19.10 0.28 21.41
N LEU A 68 -18.52 1.34 22.02
CA LEU A 68 -17.17 1.31 22.57
C LEU A 68 -17.05 0.24 23.66
N SER A 69 -16.22 -0.76 23.42
CA SER A 69 -16.20 -2.00 24.17
C SER A 69 -14.78 -2.50 24.41
N ASN A 70 -14.64 -3.42 25.36
CA ASN A 70 -13.47 -4.27 25.45
C ASN A 70 -13.61 -5.40 24.41
N LEU A 71 -12.70 -5.44 23.43
CA LEU A 71 -12.64 -6.46 22.37
C LEU A 71 -11.97 -7.75 22.84
N GLY A 72 -11.19 -7.66 23.93
CA GLY A 72 -10.40 -8.72 24.53
C GLY A 72 -9.36 -8.15 25.48
N SER A 73 -8.55 -9.01 26.06
CA SER A 73 -7.45 -8.60 26.93
C SER A 73 -6.26 -9.51 26.69
N ILE A 74 -5.05 -8.93 26.66
CA ILE A 74 -3.81 -9.68 26.54
C ILE A 74 -2.83 -9.29 27.65
N PRO A 75 -1.97 -10.20 28.09
CA PRO A 75 -0.86 -9.85 28.96
C PRO A 75 0.18 -9.04 28.19
N LEU A 76 0.69 -7.98 28.79
CA LEU A 76 1.87 -7.27 28.33
C LEU A 76 2.93 -7.29 29.43
N GLY A 77 4.18 -7.41 29.03
CA GLY A 77 5.33 -7.33 29.90
C GLY A 77 5.95 -5.94 29.89
N PHE A 78 6.37 -5.45 31.05
CA PHE A 78 6.98 -4.14 31.20
C PHE A 78 8.33 -4.24 31.92
N ARG A 79 9.32 -3.54 31.40
CA ARG A 79 10.60 -3.33 32.07
C ARG A 79 10.49 -2.17 33.06
N ALA A 80 11.06 -2.34 34.26
CA ALA A 80 11.11 -1.27 35.25
C ALA A 80 11.83 -0.02 34.69
N GLY A 81 11.13 1.12 34.70
CA GLY A 81 11.64 2.39 34.20
C GLY A 81 11.60 2.54 32.67
N MET A 82 10.96 1.61 31.97
CA MET A 82 10.71 1.63 30.51
C MET A 82 9.28 1.17 30.18
N GLU A 83 8.32 1.53 31.01
CA GLU A 83 6.93 1.09 30.93
C GLU A 83 6.20 1.64 29.67
N GLU A 84 6.81 2.60 28.99
CA GLU A 84 6.33 3.11 27.71
C GLU A 84 6.58 2.13 26.53
N ILE A 85 7.41 1.11 26.72
CA ILE A 85 7.79 0.12 25.71
C ILE A 85 7.24 -1.25 26.15
N PRO A 86 5.98 -1.56 25.81
CA PRO A 86 5.40 -2.84 26.20
C PRO A 86 5.94 -4.00 25.38
N TYR A 87 6.04 -5.17 25.98
CA TYR A 87 6.42 -6.43 25.37
C TYR A 87 5.20 -7.37 25.30
N ILE A 88 5.10 -8.12 24.23
CA ILE A 88 4.16 -9.23 24.09
C ILE A 88 4.87 -10.52 24.52
N PRO A 89 4.51 -11.14 25.64
CA PRO A 89 4.96 -12.48 25.99
C PRO A 89 4.21 -13.48 25.12
N LEU A 90 4.85 -13.93 24.01
CA LEU A 90 4.22 -14.79 23.04
C LEU A 90 4.04 -16.21 23.58
N ALA A 91 2.78 -16.64 23.62
CA ALA A 91 2.33 -17.99 23.83
C ALA A 91 1.22 -18.32 22.83
N ASP A 92 0.89 -19.57 22.63
CA ASP A 92 -0.07 -20.03 21.63
C ASP A 92 -1.42 -19.29 21.66
N ASN A 93 -1.98 -19.10 22.87
CA ASN A 93 -3.25 -18.41 23.04
C ASN A 93 -3.18 -16.92 22.67
N ILE A 94 -2.05 -16.27 22.92
CA ILE A 94 -1.82 -14.86 22.59
C ILE A 94 -1.61 -14.73 21.08
N LEU A 95 -0.77 -15.57 20.49
CA LEU A 95 -0.52 -15.58 19.05
C LEU A 95 -1.81 -15.85 18.26
N LYS A 96 -2.63 -16.82 18.69
CA LYS A 96 -3.94 -17.10 18.09
C LYS A 96 -4.93 -15.94 18.23
N PHE A 97 -4.88 -15.21 19.33
CA PHE A 97 -5.71 -14.00 19.48
C PHE A 97 -5.28 -12.88 18.55
N LEU A 98 -3.96 -12.67 18.37
CA LEU A 98 -3.41 -11.57 17.56
C LEU A 98 -3.40 -11.85 16.07
N LYS A 99 -3.11 -13.10 15.67
CA LYS A 99 -2.90 -13.49 14.26
C LYS A 99 -3.95 -14.47 13.73
N GLY A 100 -4.63 -15.17 14.60
CA GLY A 100 -5.64 -16.17 14.22
C GLY A 100 -5.27 -17.61 14.57
N PRO A 101 -6.21 -18.55 14.38
CA PRO A 101 -6.11 -19.92 14.88
C PRO A 101 -5.03 -20.76 14.18
N ASP A 102 -4.57 -20.37 13.02
CA ASP A 102 -3.61 -21.11 12.20
C ASP A 102 -2.16 -20.94 12.66
N TYR A 103 -1.91 -20.01 13.58
CA TYR A 103 -0.58 -19.77 14.12
C TYR A 103 -0.35 -20.52 15.43
N SER A 104 0.85 -21.08 15.56
CA SER A 104 1.30 -21.78 16.78
C SER A 104 2.78 -21.51 17.05
N ILE A 105 3.18 -21.63 18.31
CA ILE A 105 4.56 -21.42 18.79
C ILE A 105 5.06 -22.68 19.49
N SER A 106 6.35 -23.02 19.33
CA SER A 106 6.99 -24.08 20.09
C SER A 106 7.21 -23.66 21.54
N GLU A 107 7.39 -24.64 22.41
CA GLU A 107 7.77 -24.43 23.81
C GLU A 107 9.09 -23.63 23.90
N VAL A 108 9.17 -22.73 24.87
CA VAL A 108 10.29 -21.83 25.11
C VAL A 108 10.83 -22.06 26.52
N ASP A 109 12.14 -22.23 26.66
CA ASP A 109 12.82 -22.22 27.94
C ASP A 109 14.14 -21.40 27.85
N ALA A 110 14.86 -21.26 28.96
CA ALA A 110 16.08 -20.46 29.01
C ALA A 110 17.25 -21.05 28.21
N ASP A 111 17.20 -22.35 27.92
CA ASP A 111 18.23 -23.06 27.16
C ASP A 111 17.87 -23.14 25.65
N THR A 112 16.65 -22.70 25.27
CA THR A 112 16.19 -22.71 23.89
C THR A 112 16.88 -21.61 23.10
N THR A 113 17.66 -22.00 22.12
CA THR A 113 18.33 -21.04 21.20
C THR A 113 17.46 -20.62 20.04
N GLU A 114 16.47 -21.45 19.70
CA GLU A 114 15.54 -21.22 18.59
C GLU A 114 14.10 -21.42 19.02
N VAL A 115 13.23 -20.49 18.63
CA VAL A 115 11.77 -20.59 18.82
C VAL A 115 11.10 -20.60 17.46
N THR A 116 10.35 -21.65 17.16
CA THR A 116 9.63 -21.78 15.89
C THR A 116 8.20 -21.31 16.02
N ILE A 117 7.77 -20.40 15.14
CA ILE A 117 6.38 -20.00 14.95
C ILE A 117 5.92 -20.51 13.58
N VAL A 118 4.78 -21.21 13.54
CA VAL A 118 4.27 -21.86 12.32
C VAL A 118 2.94 -21.21 11.93
N ASN A 119 2.76 -20.95 10.64
CA ASN A 119 1.46 -20.74 10.02
C ASN A 119 1.03 -22.05 9.36
N SER A 120 0.08 -22.77 9.97
CA SER A 120 -0.38 -24.08 9.49
C SER A 120 -1.18 -23.99 8.20
N LYS A 121 -1.80 -22.86 7.91
CA LYS A 121 -2.59 -22.65 6.71
C LYS A 121 -1.73 -22.59 5.44
N THR A 122 -0.63 -21.87 5.51
CA THR A 122 0.33 -21.74 4.38
C THR A 122 1.48 -22.74 4.46
N ASN A 123 1.54 -23.53 5.53
CA ASN A 123 2.64 -24.48 5.82
C ASN A 123 4.02 -23.80 5.79
N THR A 124 4.11 -22.60 6.37
CA THR A 124 5.33 -21.81 6.47
C THR A 124 5.72 -21.56 7.91
N LYS A 125 6.95 -21.18 8.14
CA LYS A 125 7.46 -20.92 9.48
C LYS A 125 8.42 -19.75 9.54
N THR A 126 8.54 -19.18 10.74
CA THR A 126 9.67 -18.36 11.14
C THR A 126 10.40 -19.02 12.30
N ILE A 127 11.71 -18.89 12.31
CA ILE A 127 12.58 -19.25 13.43
C ILE A 127 13.11 -17.96 14.02
N VAL A 128 12.88 -17.78 15.32
CA VAL A 128 13.50 -16.72 16.12
C VAL A 128 14.76 -17.33 16.73
N ASP A 129 15.92 -17.03 16.18
CA ASP A 129 17.21 -17.52 16.64
C ASP A 129 17.79 -16.53 17.67
N LEU A 130 17.63 -16.87 18.94
CA LEU A 130 18.04 -16.02 20.06
C LEU A 130 19.57 -15.98 20.24
N LEU A 131 20.28 -17.00 19.77
CA LEU A 131 21.74 -17.06 19.86
C LEU A 131 22.42 -16.17 18.82
N HIS A 132 21.82 -16.07 17.63
CA HIS A 132 22.35 -15.25 16.53
C HIS A 132 21.61 -13.91 16.38
N HIS A 133 20.56 -13.68 17.16
CA HIS A 133 19.70 -12.50 17.11
C HIS A 133 19.06 -12.27 15.74
N GLU A 134 18.54 -13.33 15.13
CA GLU A 134 17.95 -13.32 13.80
C GLU A 134 16.53 -13.87 13.77
N PHE A 135 15.69 -13.27 12.91
CA PHE A 135 14.52 -13.95 12.36
C PHE A 135 14.92 -14.63 11.05
N TYR A 136 14.53 -15.89 10.90
CA TYR A 136 14.57 -16.60 9.64
C TYR A 136 13.16 -16.93 9.19
N PHE A 137 12.78 -16.54 8.00
CA PHE A 137 11.54 -16.93 7.36
C PHE A 137 11.85 -17.81 6.16
N ASP A 138 11.26 -18.99 6.10
CA ASP A 138 11.34 -19.85 4.91
C ASP A 138 10.57 -19.24 3.72
N ASN A 139 9.48 -18.54 3.98
CA ASN A 139 8.72 -17.74 3.01
C ASN A 139 7.96 -16.62 3.75
N TYR A 140 8.56 -15.44 3.82
CA TYR A 140 8.01 -14.31 4.58
C TYR A 140 6.62 -13.89 4.10
N ASP A 141 6.45 -13.81 2.78
CA ASP A 141 5.20 -13.34 2.20
C ASP A 141 4.05 -14.31 2.49
N ALA A 142 4.26 -15.61 2.34
CA ALA A 142 3.27 -16.62 2.67
C ALA A 142 3.04 -16.75 4.18
N PHE A 143 4.07 -16.55 5.00
CA PHE A 143 3.92 -16.62 6.45
C PHE A 143 2.95 -15.55 6.98
N LEU A 144 2.92 -14.38 6.36
CA LEU A 144 2.04 -13.28 6.80
C LEU A 144 0.58 -13.43 6.31
N GLN A 145 0.28 -14.36 5.40
CA GLN A 145 -1.01 -14.46 4.75
C GLN A 145 -2.00 -15.34 5.50
N ASP A 146 -3.28 -14.92 5.41
CA ASP A 146 -4.43 -15.68 5.92
C ASP A 146 -5.15 -16.48 4.82
N SER A 147 -4.66 -16.47 3.58
CA SER A 147 -5.27 -17.13 2.43
C SER A 147 -4.27 -17.86 1.56
N ASP A 148 -4.73 -18.81 0.74
CA ASP A 148 -3.92 -19.55 -0.23
C ASP A 148 -3.41 -18.66 -1.38
N VAL A 149 -3.99 -17.47 -1.55
CA VAL A 149 -3.56 -16.45 -2.49
C VAL A 149 -2.70 -15.44 -1.76
N TYR A 150 -1.47 -15.19 -2.24
CA TYR A 150 -0.50 -14.33 -1.56
C TYR A 150 -1.02 -12.92 -1.25
N VAL A 151 -1.69 -12.29 -2.19
CA VAL A 151 -2.43 -11.05 -1.95
C VAL A 151 -3.62 -11.01 -2.90
N ASP A 152 -4.81 -11.06 -2.36
CA ASP A 152 -6.03 -10.75 -3.09
C ASP A 152 -6.25 -9.24 -3.07
N VAL A 153 -5.73 -8.53 -4.08
CA VAL A 153 -5.83 -7.07 -4.16
C VAL A 153 -7.27 -6.57 -4.29
N ALA A 154 -8.19 -7.43 -4.68
CA ALA A 154 -9.60 -7.10 -4.79
C ALA A 154 -10.41 -7.52 -3.55
N ASP A 155 -9.82 -8.29 -2.62
CA ASP A 155 -10.48 -8.80 -1.42
C ASP A 155 -11.84 -9.47 -1.72
N VAL A 156 -11.82 -10.38 -2.69
CA VAL A 156 -13.03 -11.02 -3.26
C VAL A 156 -13.89 -11.72 -2.21
N ASN A 157 -13.24 -12.27 -1.17
CA ASN A 157 -13.92 -13.03 -0.13
C ASN A 157 -14.71 -12.16 0.86
N SER A 158 -14.35 -10.89 1.00
CA SER A 158 -15.02 -9.97 1.94
C SER A 158 -16.07 -9.07 1.29
N THR A 159 -15.96 -8.79 -0.02
CA THR A 159 -16.69 -7.69 -0.64
C THR A 159 -17.89 -8.06 -1.49
N GLY A 160 -18.04 -9.26 -1.99
CA GLY A 160 -19.25 -9.52 -2.75
C GLY A 160 -19.29 -10.81 -3.56
N ASP A 161 -20.50 -11.23 -3.91
CA ASP A 161 -20.80 -12.42 -4.67
C ASP A 161 -20.82 -12.19 -6.21
N TYR A 162 -20.25 -11.08 -6.68
CA TYR A 162 -20.22 -10.66 -8.09
C TYR A 162 -18.80 -10.64 -8.70
N MET A 163 -17.80 -11.06 -7.96
CA MET A 163 -16.43 -11.22 -8.45
C MET A 163 -15.82 -12.52 -7.95
N LYS A 164 -14.97 -13.14 -8.76
CA LYS A 164 -14.23 -14.34 -8.38
C LYS A 164 -12.81 -14.34 -8.94
N ILE A 165 -11.93 -15.04 -8.25
CA ILE A 165 -10.61 -15.42 -8.77
C ILE A 165 -10.80 -16.68 -9.62
N THR A 166 -10.31 -16.65 -10.86
CA THR A 166 -10.38 -17.77 -11.81
C THR A 166 -9.05 -18.51 -11.95
N ASP A 167 -7.95 -17.82 -11.69
CA ASP A 167 -6.61 -18.37 -11.67
C ASP A 167 -5.72 -17.57 -10.73
N ALA A 168 -4.76 -18.22 -10.08
CA ALA A 168 -3.75 -17.58 -9.23
C ALA A 168 -2.43 -18.36 -9.29
N SER A 169 -1.34 -17.63 -9.29
CA SER A 169 0.00 -18.19 -9.26
C SER A 169 0.90 -17.42 -8.32
N ASN A 170 1.76 -18.15 -7.60
CA ASN A 170 2.74 -17.58 -6.67
C ASN A 170 4.12 -18.12 -6.99
N ILE A 171 5.11 -17.24 -6.97
CA ILE A 171 6.53 -17.58 -6.99
C ILE A 171 7.08 -17.12 -5.64
N ALA A 172 7.48 -18.07 -4.81
CA ALA A 172 8.06 -17.78 -3.51
C ALA A 172 9.31 -16.89 -3.66
N GLY A 173 9.44 -15.95 -2.74
CA GLY A 173 10.67 -15.19 -2.57
C GLY A 173 11.82 -16.07 -2.05
N GLN A 174 13.00 -15.49 -1.95
CA GLN A 174 14.12 -16.14 -1.28
C GLN A 174 13.80 -16.24 0.23
N PRO A 175 14.36 -17.27 0.92
CA PRO A 175 14.33 -17.27 2.37
C PRO A 175 14.87 -15.94 2.90
N PHE A 176 14.18 -15.40 3.88
CA PHE A 176 14.44 -14.05 4.36
C PHE A 176 15.04 -14.10 5.77
N PHE A 177 16.20 -13.45 5.93
CA PHE A 177 16.87 -13.30 7.21
C PHE A 177 16.81 -11.86 7.66
N PHE A 178 16.54 -11.65 8.92
CA PHE A 178 16.45 -10.34 9.52
C PHE A 178 17.19 -10.31 10.86
N ASP A 179 18.31 -9.55 10.92
CA ASP A 179 19.13 -9.40 12.12
C ASP A 179 18.67 -8.16 12.90
N TRP A 180 18.01 -8.37 14.06
CA TRP A 180 17.48 -7.25 14.85
C TRP A 180 18.54 -6.47 15.64
N ARG A 181 19.81 -6.94 15.73
CA ARG A 181 20.91 -6.18 16.33
C ARG A 181 21.20 -4.90 15.55
N ASN A 182 21.00 -4.93 14.24
CA ASN A 182 21.23 -3.78 13.38
C ASN A 182 20.38 -2.57 13.79
N TYR A 183 19.35 -2.83 14.60
CA TYR A 183 18.40 -1.82 15.06
C TYR A 183 18.35 -1.67 16.59
N ASP A 184 19.29 -2.27 17.31
CA ASP A 184 19.35 -2.24 18.78
C ASP A 184 18.00 -2.59 19.45
N ILE A 185 17.32 -3.62 18.92
CA ILE A 185 16.04 -4.13 19.42
C ILE A 185 16.31 -5.30 20.37
N GLY A 186 15.69 -5.26 21.54
CA GLY A 186 15.83 -6.31 22.55
C GLY A 186 14.66 -7.29 22.50
N ILE A 187 14.88 -8.47 21.88
CA ILE A 187 13.97 -9.62 22.00
C ILE A 187 14.54 -10.53 23.10
N VAL A 188 13.67 -10.95 24.03
CA VAL A 188 14.11 -11.62 25.25
C VAL A 188 13.24 -12.85 25.55
N ILE A 189 13.76 -13.76 26.40
CA ILE A 189 12.93 -14.74 27.08
C ILE A 189 12.39 -14.10 28.36
N CYS A 190 11.09 -14.01 28.45
CA CYS A 190 10.39 -13.54 29.65
C CYS A 190 10.13 -14.73 30.57
N LYS A 191 10.49 -14.59 31.85
CA LYS A 191 10.16 -15.55 32.88
C LYS A 191 9.00 -15.06 33.71
N ASN A 192 7.98 -15.89 33.87
CA ASN A 192 6.84 -15.65 34.77
C ASN A 192 6.60 -16.93 35.60
N GLU A 193 6.87 -16.88 36.93
CA GLU A 193 6.87 -18.02 37.82
C GLU A 193 7.79 -19.15 37.27
N ASP A 194 7.20 -20.30 36.87
CA ASP A 194 7.91 -21.46 36.35
C ASP A 194 7.82 -21.61 34.83
N GLU A 195 7.21 -20.62 34.13
CA GLU A 195 7.03 -20.64 32.66
C GLU A 195 7.91 -19.62 31.96
N TYR A 196 8.36 -19.96 30.78
CA TYR A 196 9.16 -19.10 29.92
C TYR A 196 8.39 -18.76 28.65
N TYR A 197 8.47 -17.48 28.23
CA TYR A 197 7.83 -16.97 27.04
C TYR A 197 8.85 -16.21 26.19
N LEU A 198 8.76 -16.34 24.87
CA LEU A 198 9.39 -15.38 23.98
C LEU A 198 8.70 -14.02 24.15
N ALA A 199 9.43 -12.99 24.54
CA ALA A 199 8.89 -11.65 24.70
C ALA A 199 9.46 -10.73 23.61
N ILE A 200 8.55 -10.20 22.77
CA ILE A 200 8.87 -9.32 21.65
C ILE A 200 8.26 -7.94 21.96
N PRO A 201 9.00 -6.83 21.76
CA PRO A 201 8.40 -5.51 21.87
C PRO A 201 7.16 -5.39 20.98
N LEU A 202 6.09 -4.74 21.47
CA LEU A 202 4.82 -4.61 20.76
C LEU A 202 5.00 -4.03 19.35
N GLN A 203 5.87 -3.02 19.20
CA GLN A 203 6.12 -2.42 17.90
C GLN A 203 6.86 -3.39 16.96
N THR A 204 7.89 -4.08 17.44
CA THR A 204 8.58 -5.13 16.66
C THR A 204 7.60 -6.20 16.18
N TYR A 205 6.67 -6.62 17.06
CA TYR A 205 5.61 -7.54 16.67
C TYR A 205 4.75 -6.96 15.53
N ASN A 206 4.31 -5.70 15.65
CA ASN A 206 3.54 -5.04 14.60
C ASN A 206 4.28 -5.06 13.25
N ASP A 207 5.54 -4.65 13.26
CA ASP A 207 6.33 -4.41 12.05
C ASP A 207 6.74 -5.71 11.35
N VAL A 208 7.09 -6.74 12.12
CA VAL A 208 7.56 -8.04 11.59
C VAL A 208 6.39 -8.97 11.24
N PHE A 209 5.33 -8.99 12.05
CA PHE A 209 4.21 -9.93 11.88
C PHE A 209 2.95 -9.28 11.28
N GLY A 210 3.01 -8.02 10.88
CA GLY A 210 1.89 -7.32 10.25
C GLY A 210 0.75 -6.99 11.22
N GLY A 211 1.05 -6.77 12.49
CA GLY A 211 0.13 -6.22 13.47
C GLY A 211 -0.05 -4.71 13.30
N CYS A 212 -1.04 -4.14 13.95
CA CYS A 212 -1.18 -2.69 14.03
C CYS A 212 -1.95 -2.29 15.30
N PHE A 213 -1.27 -2.39 16.44
CA PHE A 213 -1.79 -2.05 17.77
C PHE A 213 -0.98 -0.93 18.39
N ILE A 214 -1.65 0.03 19.02
CA ILE A 214 -1.03 1.15 19.73
C ILE A 214 -1.37 1.06 21.21
N TYR A 215 -0.37 1.27 22.05
CA TYR A 215 -0.53 1.36 23.51
C TYR A 215 -0.50 2.82 23.95
N ASN A 216 -1.48 3.26 24.76
CA ASN A 216 -1.55 4.63 25.26
C ASN A 216 -1.19 4.77 26.76
N GLY A 217 -0.40 3.83 27.30
CA GLY A 217 -0.08 3.81 28.72
C GLY A 217 -1.11 3.07 29.60
N LYS A 218 -2.26 2.67 29.03
CA LYS A 218 -3.34 2.02 29.76
C LYS A 218 -4.03 0.89 29.00
N ASN A 219 -4.32 1.10 27.72
CA ASN A 219 -5.05 0.19 26.87
C ASN A 219 -4.36 0.03 25.53
N LEU A 220 -4.67 -1.07 24.83
CA LEU A 220 -4.33 -1.29 23.43
C LEU A 220 -5.48 -0.90 22.52
N TYR A 221 -5.15 -0.34 21.37
CA TYR A 221 -6.11 0.05 20.33
C TYR A 221 -5.63 -0.46 18.97
N PRO A 222 -6.47 -1.16 18.18
CA PRO A 222 -6.17 -1.34 16.77
C PRO A 222 -6.16 0.01 16.06
N THR A 223 -5.12 0.31 15.29
CA THR A 223 -4.96 1.64 14.64
C THR A 223 -6.13 1.98 13.72
N TYR A 224 -6.66 1.00 12.95
CA TYR A 224 -7.82 1.23 12.08
C TYR A 224 -9.06 1.71 12.84
N GLN A 225 -9.20 1.34 14.13
CA GLN A 225 -10.31 1.80 14.97
C GLN A 225 -10.13 3.29 15.35
N ILE A 226 -8.90 3.71 15.67
CA ILE A 226 -8.61 5.12 15.95
C ILE A 226 -8.80 5.96 14.68
N GLU A 227 -8.41 5.43 13.52
CA GLU A 227 -8.53 6.11 12.23
C GLU A 227 -9.99 6.39 11.85
N ASN A 228 -10.85 5.37 12.00
CA ASN A 228 -12.20 5.38 11.42
C ASN A 228 -13.31 5.75 12.40
N PHE A 229 -13.08 5.67 13.72
CA PHE A 229 -14.12 5.85 14.71
C PHE A 229 -13.79 6.94 15.74
N PRO A 230 -14.45 8.11 15.67
CA PRO A 230 -14.18 9.25 16.56
C PRO A 230 -14.27 8.90 18.06
N ALA A 231 -15.21 8.03 18.46
CA ALA A 231 -15.36 7.63 19.86
C ALA A 231 -14.15 6.81 20.38
N VAL A 232 -13.50 6.04 19.52
CA VAL A 232 -12.27 5.30 19.87
C VAL A 232 -11.10 6.28 19.94
N ALA A 233 -11.00 7.21 18.99
CA ALA A 233 -9.98 8.25 19.01
C ALA A 233 -10.10 9.12 20.29
N ASP A 234 -11.31 9.50 20.69
CA ASP A 234 -11.54 10.27 21.91
C ASP A 234 -11.12 9.50 23.17
N GLU A 235 -11.36 8.19 23.24
CA GLU A 235 -10.85 7.37 24.36
C GLU A 235 -9.33 7.21 24.31
N TYR A 236 -8.75 7.01 23.13
CA TYR A 236 -7.29 6.86 22.95
C TYR A 236 -6.51 8.08 23.44
N TYR A 237 -6.92 9.27 23.03
CA TYR A 237 -6.27 10.50 23.43
C TYR A 237 -6.64 10.93 24.87
N GLY A 238 -7.79 10.48 25.37
CA GLY A 238 -8.27 10.87 26.71
C GLY A 238 -8.68 12.32 26.81
N THR A 239 -8.89 12.78 28.03
CA THR A 239 -9.29 14.17 28.36
C THR A 239 -8.18 14.99 29.00
N GLU A 240 -7.04 14.39 29.29
CA GLU A 240 -5.87 15.04 29.88
C GLU A 240 -5.03 15.72 28.80
N GLN A 241 -4.28 16.73 29.20
CA GLN A 241 -3.35 17.39 28.29
C GLN A 241 -2.25 16.39 27.91
N ALA A 242 -1.96 16.28 26.61
CA ALA A 242 -0.90 15.43 26.10
C ALA A 242 0.46 15.83 26.71
N PRO A 243 1.34 14.84 26.98
CA PRO A 243 2.66 15.11 27.59
C PRO A 243 3.55 16.05 26.78
N GLY A 244 3.43 16.04 25.46
CA GLY A 244 4.27 16.80 24.54
C GLY A 244 5.69 16.25 24.36
N THR A 245 6.12 15.38 25.27
CA THR A 245 7.46 14.78 25.27
C THR A 245 7.40 13.28 25.49
N ARG A 246 8.37 12.56 24.90
CA ARG A 246 8.63 11.14 25.08
C ARG A 246 9.85 10.95 25.96
N SER A 247 9.96 9.86 26.70
CA SER A 247 11.21 9.50 27.35
C SER A 247 12.33 9.32 26.32
N LYS A 248 13.57 9.47 26.76
CA LYS A 248 14.71 9.22 25.88
C LYS A 248 14.72 7.76 25.37
N ALA A 249 14.38 6.81 26.23
CA ALA A 249 14.32 5.41 25.88
C ALA A 249 13.26 5.14 24.80
N LEU A 250 12.05 5.71 24.93
CA LEU A 250 11.00 5.58 23.93
C LEU A 250 11.40 6.28 22.62
N ALA A 251 12.02 7.44 22.66
CA ALA A 251 12.43 8.16 21.45
C ALA A 251 13.51 7.39 20.67
N GLU A 252 14.50 6.81 21.33
CA GLU A 252 15.54 5.97 20.72
C GLU A 252 14.93 4.68 20.17
N PHE A 253 14.08 3.99 20.93
CA PHE A 253 13.39 2.78 20.49
C PHE A 253 12.48 3.06 19.29
N CYS A 254 11.70 4.13 19.33
CA CYS A 254 10.82 4.56 18.24
C CYS A 254 11.58 4.80 16.93
N TYR A 255 12.76 5.40 17.01
CA TYR A 255 13.63 5.61 15.87
C TYR A 255 14.19 4.30 15.31
N ASN A 256 14.64 3.40 16.19
CA ASN A 256 15.20 2.12 15.81
C ASN A 256 14.15 1.23 15.09
N GLU A 257 12.94 1.18 15.66
CA GLU A 257 11.79 0.51 15.03
C GLU A 257 11.38 1.16 13.71
N LEU A 258 11.42 2.48 13.61
CA LEU A 258 11.14 3.18 12.34
C LEU A 258 12.13 2.77 11.24
N CYS A 259 13.44 2.71 11.54
CA CYS A 259 14.45 2.24 10.58
C CYS A 259 14.16 0.79 10.16
N MET A 260 13.89 -0.09 11.13
CA MET A 260 13.56 -1.48 10.88
C MET A 260 12.30 -1.64 10.02
N ASN A 261 11.22 -0.97 10.39
CA ASN A 261 9.96 -1.03 9.67
C ASN A 261 10.13 -0.64 8.20
N LEU A 262 10.83 0.45 7.94
CA LEU A 262 11.07 0.93 6.59
C LEU A 262 12.00 0.00 5.80
N ASP A 263 12.99 -0.60 6.44
CA ASP A 263 13.84 -1.60 5.79
C ASP A 263 13.07 -2.87 5.41
N LEU A 264 12.08 -3.26 6.21
CA LEU A 264 11.23 -4.43 5.97
C LEU A 264 10.06 -4.17 5.01
N ASN A 265 9.52 -2.97 4.98
CA ASN A 265 8.21 -2.73 4.39
C ASN A 265 8.16 -1.66 3.29
N TYR A 266 9.16 -0.76 3.18
CA TYR A 266 9.17 0.25 2.12
C TYR A 266 9.63 -0.34 0.78
N GLY A 267 8.71 -0.42 -0.19
CA GLY A 267 8.92 -1.15 -1.44
C GLY A 267 9.58 -0.37 -2.58
N LEU A 268 9.70 0.95 -2.47
CA LEU A 268 10.17 1.80 -3.57
C LEU A 268 11.62 2.27 -3.42
N LYS A 269 12.44 1.57 -2.62
CA LYS A 269 13.84 1.95 -2.34
C LYS A 269 14.65 2.16 -3.60
N GLU A 270 14.55 1.25 -4.58
CA GLU A 270 15.32 1.31 -5.81
C GLU A 270 14.90 2.49 -6.69
N ILE A 271 13.61 2.67 -6.90
CA ILE A 271 13.05 3.72 -7.76
C ILE A 271 13.33 5.12 -7.22
N HIS A 272 13.28 5.29 -5.90
CA HIS A 272 13.54 6.56 -5.23
C HIS A 272 15.02 6.75 -4.85
N GLY A 273 15.91 5.85 -5.29
CA GLY A 273 17.35 5.95 -5.08
C GLY A 273 17.80 5.70 -3.62
N ILE A 274 16.90 5.21 -2.78
CA ILE A 274 17.21 4.90 -1.36
C ILE A 274 18.09 3.64 -1.27
N SER A 275 18.01 2.72 -2.21
CA SER A 275 18.88 1.54 -2.31
C SER A 275 20.38 1.86 -2.48
N ALA A 276 20.73 3.13 -2.76
CA ALA A 276 22.12 3.59 -2.72
C ALA A 276 22.71 3.62 -1.29
N PHE A 277 21.86 3.55 -0.28
CA PHE A 277 22.23 3.51 1.14
C PHE A 277 22.06 2.08 1.68
N PRO A 278 22.91 1.64 2.61
CA PRO A 278 22.83 0.27 3.16
C PRO A 278 21.55 0.04 3.97
N ASP A 279 21.03 1.07 4.63
CA ASP A 279 19.88 1.05 5.50
C ASP A 279 19.25 2.44 5.64
N PHE A 280 18.09 2.52 6.30
CA PHE A 280 17.41 3.80 6.55
C PHE A 280 18.15 4.67 7.58
N ASP A 281 18.90 4.12 8.52
CA ASP A 281 19.71 4.94 9.44
C ASP A 281 20.76 5.77 8.67
N SER A 282 21.45 5.14 7.72
CA SER A 282 22.39 5.82 6.82
C SER A 282 21.71 6.87 5.93
N TYR A 283 20.52 6.55 5.41
CA TYR A 283 19.73 7.50 4.63
C TYR A 283 19.34 8.73 5.46
N PHE A 284 18.85 8.54 6.68
CA PHE A 284 18.45 9.64 7.58
C PHE A 284 19.64 10.48 8.03
N TYR A 285 20.78 9.84 8.30
CA TYR A 285 22.01 10.54 8.64
C TYR A 285 22.48 11.48 7.54
N ILE A 286 22.55 10.98 6.30
CA ILE A 286 23.02 11.79 5.15
C ILE A 286 22.04 12.92 4.82
N ASN A 287 20.74 12.71 5.02
CA ASN A 287 19.72 13.74 4.80
C ASN A 287 19.57 14.71 5.99
N GLY A 288 20.31 14.50 7.10
CA GLY A 288 20.35 15.41 8.25
C GLY A 288 19.07 15.42 9.09
N ILE A 289 18.22 14.39 9.02
CA ILE A 289 16.95 14.28 9.75
C ILE A 289 16.99 13.28 10.92
N ARG A 290 18.12 12.59 11.07
CA ARG A 290 18.31 11.54 12.09
C ARG A 290 18.05 12.03 13.51
N ASP A 291 18.63 13.17 13.88
CA ASP A 291 18.55 13.71 15.24
C ASP A 291 17.12 14.18 15.56
N ASP A 292 16.43 14.76 14.60
CA ASP A 292 15.03 15.19 14.76
C ASP A 292 14.08 13.99 14.87
N LEU A 293 14.33 12.90 14.14
CA LEU A 293 13.61 11.63 14.31
C LEU A 293 13.88 10.96 15.67
N LYS A 294 15.01 11.24 16.32
CA LYS A 294 15.35 10.80 17.69
C LYS A 294 14.90 11.78 18.78
N SER A 295 14.22 12.87 18.40
CA SER A 295 13.84 13.91 19.36
C SER A 295 12.87 13.37 20.43
N THR A 296 13.09 13.78 21.67
CA THR A 296 12.12 13.56 22.77
C THR A 296 10.91 14.49 22.68
N ASP A 297 11.01 15.59 21.93
CA ASP A 297 9.88 16.47 21.62
C ASP A 297 8.98 15.81 20.58
N ALA A 298 7.73 15.54 20.95
CA ALA A 298 6.80 14.81 20.10
C ALA A 298 6.41 15.61 18.83
N LEU A 299 6.42 16.93 18.89
CA LEU A 299 6.10 17.76 17.73
C LEU A 299 7.25 17.80 16.72
N THR A 300 8.50 17.88 17.17
CA THR A 300 9.68 17.79 16.30
C THR A 300 9.70 16.46 15.55
N PHE A 301 9.48 15.34 16.25
CA PHE A 301 9.37 14.04 15.59
C PHE A 301 8.25 13.99 14.55
N ALA A 302 7.04 14.45 14.90
CA ALA A 302 5.89 14.42 14.01
C ALA A 302 6.11 15.29 12.76
N ASN A 303 6.68 16.48 12.90
CA ASN A 303 7.02 17.36 11.78
C ASN A 303 8.03 16.70 10.84
N THR A 304 9.07 16.07 11.41
CA THR A 304 10.11 15.39 10.62
C THR A 304 9.58 14.14 9.94
N LEU A 305 8.70 13.38 10.60
CA LEU A 305 8.03 12.22 9.97
C LEU A 305 7.08 12.66 8.85
N MET A 306 6.41 13.80 8.98
CA MET A 306 5.61 14.38 7.90
C MET A 306 6.51 14.78 6.72
N ASP A 307 7.64 15.44 6.96
CA ASP A 307 8.62 15.74 5.91
C ASP A 307 9.22 14.46 5.30
N LEU A 308 9.43 13.41 6.07
CA LEU A 308 9.90 12.13 5.56
C LEU A 308 8.92 11.56 4.52
N CYS A 309 7.62 11.55 4.83
CA CYS A 309 6.58 11.07 3.93
C CYS A 309 6.40 11.99 2.72
N ASP A 310 6.21 13.28 2.96
CA ASP A 310 5.78 14.23 1.94
C ASP A 310 6.92 14.72 1.03
N PHE A 311 8.14 14.73 1.53
CA PHE A 311 9.29 15.30 0.83
C PHE A 311 10.38 14.27 0.51
N TYR A 312 10.90 13.54 1.52
CA TYR A 312 12.03 12.65 1.32
C TYR A 312 11.63 11.39 0.54
N PHE A 313 10.47 10.80 0.81
CA PHE A 313 9.90 9.76 -0.02
C PHE A 313 9.25 10.37 -1.25
N GLY A 314 8.31 11.28 -1.06
CA GLY A 314 7.67 12.02 -2.13
C GLY A 314 6.98 11.13 -3.16
N ASP A 315 6.52 9.95 -2.75
CA ASP A 315 5.96 8.90 -3.59
C ASP A 315 4.42 8.98 -3.74
N GLY A 316 3.79 9.90 -3.01
CA GLY A 316 2.35 10.17 -3.04
C GLY A 316 1.48 9.18 -2.25
N HIS A 317 1.99 8.02 -1.84
CA HIS A 317 1.31 7.07 -0.96
C HIS A 317 1.78 7.19 0.50
N SER A 318 3.06 7.52 0.72
CA SER A 318 3.58 7.78 2.04
C SER A 318 2.97 9.06 2.59
N ASN A 319 2.36 8.99 3.76
CA ASN A 319 1.59 10.12 4.32
C ASN A 319 1.47 10.02 5.84
N TYR A 320 1.64 11.16 6.53
CA TYR A 320 1.34 11.29 7.96
C TYR A 320 -0.16 11.31 8.19
N GLN A 321 -0.69 10.47 9.10
CA GLN A 321 -2.13 10.30 9.28
C GLN A 321 -2.66 10.83 10.61
N LYS A 322 -2.09 10.38 11.73
CA LYS A 322 -2.59 10.71 13.07
C LYS A 322 -1.45 10.92 14.05
N ASN A 323 -1.68 11.84 14.96
CA ASN A 323 -0.78 12.12 16.06
C ASN A 323 -0.64 10.93 17.02
N SER A 324 0.51 10.87 17.71
CA SER A 324 0.65 9.98 18.86
C SER A 324 -0.14 10.50 20.07
N TYR A 325 -0.35 9.61 21.05
CA TYR A 325 -0.87 9.99 22.36
C TYR A 325 -0.04 11.11 23.01
N TYR A 326 1.28 11.07 22.83
CA TYR A 326 2.22 12.06 23.40
C TYR A 326 2.06 13.46 22.80
N LEU A 327 1.70 13.55 21.54
CA LEU A 327 1.48 14.83 20.87
C LEU A 327 0.06 15.35 21.09
N GLY A 328 -0.93 14.43 21.21
CA GLY A 328 -2.34 14.75 21.43
C GLY A 328 -3.12 15.02 20.15
N LYS A 329 -4.46 14.94 20.27
CA LYS A 329 -5.39 14.99 19.15
C LYS A 329 -5.36 16.31 18.37
N ASP A 330 -5.26 17.43 19.08
CA ASP A 330 -5.48 18.77 18.52
C ASP A 330 -4.20 19.44 18.00
N ALA A 331 -3.04 18.83 18.20
CA ALA A 331 -1.79 19.34 17.66
C ALA A 331 -1.81 19.22 16.12
N VAL A 332 -1.22 20.22 15.46
CA VAL A 332 -1.15 20.28 14.00
C VAL A 332 0.33 20.25 13.60
N PRO A 333 0.88 19.07 13.29
CA PRO A 333 2.21 18.97 12.72
C PRO A 333 2.32 19.76 11.42
N GLN A 334 3.48 20.32 11.17
CA GLN A 334 3.76 21.10 9.97
C GLN A 334 5.07 20.62 9.35
N GLY A 335 4.98 19.93 8.24
CA GLY A 335 6.15 19.65 7.41
C GLY A 335 6.72 20.95 6.83
N ALA A 336 8.03 21.08 6.82
CA ALA A 336 8.71 22.23 6.27
C ALA A 336 8.75 22.19 4.73
N HIS A 337 8.57 21.03 4.14
CA HIS A 337 8.80 20.78 2.73
C HIS A 337 7.65 20.01 2.07
N THR A 338 7.48 20.22 0.78
CA THR A 338 6.56 19.43 -0.07
C THR A 338 7.33 18.99 -1.31
N SER A 339 7.21 17.72 -1.67
CA SER A 339 7.92 17.16 -2.83
C SER A 339 7.50 17.82 -4.15
N ALA A 340 8.42 17.78 -5.12
CA ALA A 340 8.13 18.23 -6.47
C ALA A 340 6.99 17.40 -7.10
N MET A 341 6.89 16.12 -6.75
CA MET A 341 5.84 15.21 -7.23
C MET A 341 4.47 15.65 -6.72
N LEU A 342 4.30 15.86 -5.41
CA LEU A 342 3.03 16.31 -4.84
C LEU A 342 2.59 17.69 -5.38
N LYS A 343 3.54 18.63 -5.50
CA LYS A 343 3.26 19.93 -6.16
C LYS A 343 2.76 19.74 -7.58
N HIS A 344 3.47 18.91 -8.36
CA HIS A 344 3.11 18.61 -9.74
C HIS A 344 1.73 17.95 -9.84
N TYR A 345 1.42 16.99 -8.94
CA TYR A 345 0.11 16.35 -8.86
C TYR A 345 -1.00 17.37 -8.62
N TYR A 346 -0.91 18.21 -7.58
CA TYR A 346 -1.95 19.18 -7.24
C TYR A 346 -2.11 20.27 -8.31
N GLU A 347 -1.01 20.74 -8.91
CA GLU A 347 -1.07 21.70 -10.02
C GLU A 347 -1.81 21.10 -11.23
N ASN A 348 -1.54 19.84 -11.57
CA ASN A 348 -2.24 19.17 -12.66
C ASN A 348 -3.68 18.84 -12.30
N TYR A 349 -3.97 18.38 -11.08
CA TYR A 349 -5.34 18.15 -10.62
C TYR A 349 -6.20 19.42 -10.79
N ARG A 350 -5.68 20.57 -10.36
CA ARG A 350 -6.34 21.85 -10.57
C ARG A 350 -6.45 22.20 -12.07
N LYS A 351 -5.39 22.05 -12.83
CA LYS A 351 -5.36 22.37 -14.28
C LYS A 351 -6.37 21.55 -15.07
N TYR A 352 -6.36 20.23 -14.93
CA TYR A 352 -7.27 19.35 -15.67
C TYR A 352 -8.72 19.50 -15.18
N GLY A 353 -8.95 19.58 -13.88
CA GLY A 353 -10.27 19.77 -13.30
C GLY A 353 -10.94 21.08 -13.72
N LEU A 354 -10.23 22.21 -13.64
CA LEU A 354 -10.77 23.51 -14.08
C LEU A 354 -10.97 23.57 -15.59
N THR A 355 -10.11 22.94 -16.38
CA THR A 355 -10.30 22.83 -17.84
C THR A 355 -11.55 22.02 -18.16
N ARG A 356 -11.80 20.93 -17.41
CA ARG A 356 -13.01 20.12 -17.52
C ARG A 356 -14.27 20.93 -17.17
N ASN A 357 -14.24 21.69 -16.07
CA ASN A 357 -15.34 22.57 -15.67
C ASN A 357 -15.73 23.54 -16.79
N ALA A 358 -14.73 24.16 -17.41
CA ALA A 358 -14.96 25.12 -18.50
C ALA A 358 -15.55 24.49 -19.78
N LYS A 359 -15.43 23.16 -19.95
CA LYS A 359 -15.89 22.44 -21.14
C LYS A 359 -17.22 21.72 -20.95
N ILE A 360 -17.37 21.01 -19.87
CA ILE A 360 -18.51 20.11 -19.62
C ILE A 360 -19.10 20.24 -18.21
N GLY A 361 -18.58 21.15 -17.38
CA GLY A 361 -19.05 21.43 -16.03
C GLY A 361 -19.83 22.73 -15.93
N SER A 362 -19.93 23.27 -14.71
CA SER A 362 -20.58 24.53 -14.39
C SER A 362 -19.70 25.77 -14.59
N ASN A 363 -18.50 25.62 -15.15
CA ASN A 363 -17.50 26.68 -15.32
C ASN A 363 -17.01 27.30 -13.99
N SER A 364 -17.03 26.52 -12.90
CA SER A 364 -16.46 26.91 -11.62
C SER A 364 -14.95 27.16 -11.72
N GLN A 365 -14.47 28.19 -11.01
CA GLN A 365 -13.03 28.50 -10.91
C GLN A 365 -12.45 28.11 -9.55
N ASP A 366 -13.29 27.80 -8.57
CA ASP A 366 -12.90 27.61 -7.19
C ASP A 366 -12.83 26.13 -6.79
N LYS A 367 -13.62 25.29 -7.43
CA LYS A 367 -13.70 23.84 -7.16
C LYS A 367 -13.82 23.06 -8.47
N ILE A 368 -13.45 21.79 -8.41
CA ILE A 368 -13.67 20.86 -9.52
C ILE A 368 -15.13 20.41 -9.48
N ASP A 369 -15.81 20.62 -10.60
CA ASP A 369 -17.23 20.29 -10.72
C ASP A 369 -17.43 18.80 -10.96
N PRO A 370 -18.56 18.31 -10.49
CA PRO A 370 -19.11 17.06 -10.98
C PRO A 370 -19.44 17.11 -12.48
N VAL A 371 -19.20 15.99 -13.14
CA VAL A 371 -19.54 15.80 -14.57
C VAL A 371 -20.17 14.42 -14.78
N PRO A 372 -20.99 14.24 -15.84
CA PRO A 372 -21.60 12.94 -16.11
C PRO A 372 -20.58 11.81 -16.20
N CYS A 373 -20.82 10.70 -15.49
CA CYS A 373 -19.97 9.52 -15.57
C CYS A 373 -20.09 8.76 -16.91
N TYR A 374 -21.14 9.04 -17.67
CA TYR A 374 -21.42 8.43 -18.97
C TYR A 374 -21.93 9.47 -19.96
N THR A 375 -21.33 9.54 -21.14
CA THR A 375 -21.80 10.37 -22.27
C THR A 375 -21.56 9.65 -23.58
N VAL A 376 -22.37 9.97 -24.60
CA VAL A 376 -22.24 9.39 -25.94
C VAL A 376 -22.00 10.51 -26.95
N SER A 377 -21.13 10.29 -27.93
CA SER A 377 -20.89 11.22 -29.04
C SER A 377 -22.15 11.45 -29.90
N ALA A 378 -22.20 12.57 -30.62
CA ALA A 378 -23.36 12.94 -31.44
C ALA A 378 -23.68 11.89 -32.54
N ASP A 379 -22.66 11.17 -33.03
CA ASP A 379 -22.85 10.07 -34.00
C ASP A 379 -23.33 8.76 -33.38
N GLY A 380 -23.45 8.70 -32.05
CA GLY A 380 -23.90 7.53 -31.30
C GLY A 380 -22.90 6.40 -31.17
N LYS A 381 -21.65 6.55 -31.69
CA LYS A 381 -20.69 5.47 -31.82
C LYS A 381 -19.67 5.37 -30.70
N THR A 382 -19.44 6.43 -29.96
CA THR A 382 -18.40 6.48 -28.92
C THR A 382 -19.04 6.77 -27.56
N ALA A 383 -18.94 5.83 -26.64
CA ALA A 383 -19.27 6.02 -25.23
C ALA A 383 -18.05 6.51 -24.48
N ILE A 384 -18.17 7.56 -23.69
CA ILE A 384 -17.15 8.06 -22.78
C ILE A 384 -17.59 7.78 -21.35
N VAL A 385 -16.78 7.02 -20.63
CA VAL A 385 -17.00 6.62 -19.23
C VAL A 385 -15.98 7.32 -18.35
N ARG A 386 -16.39 7.93 -17.24
CA ARG A 386 -15.52 8.74 -16.35
C ARG A 386 -15.66 8.32 -14.92
N PHE A 387 -14.50 8.17 -14.27
CA PHE A 387 -14.39 7.98 -12.83
C PHE A 387 -13.25 8.86 -12.30
N ASP A 388 -13.51 9.72 -11.31
CA ASP A 388 -12.49 10.57 -10.68
C ASP A 388 -11.79 9.85 -9.51
N GLU A 389 -12.45 8.85 -8.95
CA GLU A 389 -11.99 8.02 -7.85
C GLU A 389 -12.63 6.64 -7.96
N PHE A 390 -11.98 5.63 -7.45
CA PHE A 390 -12.56 4.30 -7.28
C PHE A 390 -13.13 4.16 -5.87
N THR A 391 -14.45 4.12 -5.77
CA THR A 391 -15.17 3.97 -4.49
C THR A 391 -15.80 2.59 -4.37
N LEU A 392 -15.91 2.10 -3.14
CA LEU A 392 -16.54 0.82 -2.80
C LEU A 392 -17.37 1.00 -1.52
N ASN A 393 -18.62 0.53 -1.56
CA ASN A 393 -19.54 0.57 -0.42
C ASN A 393 -19.72 -0.80 0.26
N ASP A 394 -18.95 -1.82 -0.13
CA ASP A 394 -19.02 -3.20 0.38
C ASP A 394 -20.45 -3.79 0.34
N LEU A 395 -21.23 -3.41 -0.67
CA LEU A 395 -22.61 -3.83 -0.83
C LEU A 395 -22.67 -5.19 -1.52
N LYS A 396 -23.57 -6.05 -1.05
CA LYS A 396 -23.92 -7.27 -1.76
C LYS A 396 -24.74 -6.96 -3.00
N LYS A 397 -24.70 -7.85 -3.98
CA LYS A 397 -25.42 -7.81 -5.23
C LYS A 397 -26.89 -7.39 -5.10
N SER A 398 -27.65 -7.99 -4.15
CA SER A 398 -29.04 -7.63 -3.90
C SER A 398 -29.23 -6.20 -3.42
N GLN A 399 -28.28 -5.70 -2.62
CA GLN A 399 -28.31 -4.33 -2.11
C GLN A 399 -27.98 -3.31 -3.20
N ILE A 400 -27.05 -3.64 -4.11
CA ILE A 400 -26.73 -2.80 -5.28
C ILE A 400 -27.96 -2.74 -6.21
N THR A 401 -28.61 -3.86 -6.49
CA THR A 401 -29.83 -3.91 -7.32
C THR A 401 -30.95 -3.07 -6.71
N GLU A 402 -31.17 -3.15 -5.40
CA GLU A 402 -32.13 -2.31 -4.70
C GLU A 402 -31.78 -0.83 -4.79
N LEU A 403 -30.50 -0.48 -4.56
CA LEU A 403 -29.99 0.88 -4.67
C LEU A 403 -30.21 1.49 -6.05
N LEU A 404 -30.05 0.68 -7.11
CA LEU A 404 -30.20 1.12 -8.50
C LEU A 404 -31.64 1.13 -8.98
N SER A 405 -32.61 0.62 -8.23
CA SER A 405 -34.03 0.60 -8.62
C SER A 405 -34.60 2.01 -8.94
N ASP A 406 -34.05 3.05 -8.29
CA ASP A 406 -34.39 4.47 -8.52
C ASP A 406 -33.42 5.19 -9.47
N PHE A 407 -32.43 4.48 -10.03
CA PHE A 407 -31.38 5.09 -10.84
C PHE A 407 -31.80 5.17 -12.29
N ASP A 408 -32.21 6.33 -12.73
CA ASP A 408 -32.69 6.61 -14.08
C ASP A 408 -31.68 7.38 -14.94
N GLU A 409 -32.05 7.69 -16.19
CA GLU A 409 -31.19 8.40 -17.13
C GLU A 409 -30.89 9.84 -16.70
N GLU A 410 -31.83 10.51 -16.03
CA GLU A 410 -31.65 11.87 -15.52
C GLU A 410 -30.62 11.88 -14.40
N LYS A 411 -30.69 10.93 -13.46
CA LYS A 411 -29.68 10.72 -12.43
C LYS A 411 -28.32 10.36 -13.00
N MET A 412 -28.25 9.47 -14.00
CA MET A 412 -27.00 9.12 -14.66
C MET A 412 -26.34 10.32 -15.33
N ASN A 413 -27.12 11.17 -15.98
CA ASN A 413 -26.63 12.37 -16.68
C ASN A 413 -26.23 13.51 -15.74
N SER A 414 -26.87 13.59 -14.56
CA SER A 414 -26.54 14.56 -13.52
C SER A 414 -25.45 14.04 -12.58
N TYR A 415 -25.15 12.75 -12.66
CA TYR A 415 -24.32 12.06 -11.70
C TYR A 415 -22.85 12.31 -11.96
N VAL A 416 -22.23 12.65 -10.91
CA VAL A 416 -20.84 13.00 -10.78
C VAL A 416 -20.02 11.74 -10.65
N SER A 417 -18.97 11.66 -11.44
CA SER A 417 -17.91 10.73 -11.14
C SER A 417 -17.59 10.77 -9.63
N ASN A 418 -18.15 9.83 -8.89
CA ASN A 418 -17.82 9.48 -7.51
C ASN A 418 -18.02 10.50 -6.38
N LEU A 419 -18.70 11.64 -6.59
CA LEU A 419 -18.92 12.59 -5.49
C LEU A 419 -20.09 12.20 -4.58
N GLU A 420 -21.04 11.42 -5.06
CA GLU A 420 -22.05 10.83 -4.18
C GLU A 420 -21.66 9.38 -3.86
N LYS A 421 -21.02 9.17 -2.71
CA LYS A 421 -20.65 7.84 -2.21
C LYS A 421 -21.81 6.84 -2.08
N LYS A 422 -23.05 7.26 -2.36
CA LYS A 422 -24.22 6.40 -2.39
C LYS A 422 -24.14 5.37 -3.51
N TYR A 423 -23.71 5.78 -4.72
CA TYR A 423 -23.49 4.90 -5.86
C TYR A 423 -21.98 4.75 -6.05
N ASP A 424 -21.44 3.64 -5.63
CA ASP A 424 -20.02 3.36 -5.82
C ASP A 424 -19.69 3.01 -7.28
N THR A 425 -18.39 2.81 -7.54
CA THR A 425 -17.92 2.49 -8.89
C THR A 425 -18.55 1.22 -9.44
N VAL A 426 -18.78 0.18 -8.61
CA VAL A 426 -19.40 -1.09 -9.02
C VAL A 426 -20.83 -0.86 -9.49
N ALA A 427 -21.64 -0.12 -8.71
CA ALA A 427 -23.01 0.21 -9.06
C ALA A 427 -23.09 1.03 -10.36
N LEU A 428 -22.19 2.01 -10.54
CA LEU A 428 -22.14 2.82 -11.75
C LEU A 428 -21.74 1.99 -12.98
N ILE A 429 -20.77 1.09 -12.87
CA ILE A 429 -20.38 0.21 -13.98
C ILE A 429 -21.55 -0.69 -14.39
N HIS A 430 -22.30 -1.26 -13.43
CA HIS A 430 -23.49 -2.04 -13.72
C HIS A 430 -24.49 -1.22 -14.57
N ALA A 431 -24.85 -0.02 -14.13
CA ALA A 431 -25.80 0.84 -14.84
C ALA A 431 -25.27 1.27 -16.23
N ILE A 432 -23.97 1.57 -16.36
CA ILE A 432 -23.34 1.93 -17.64
C ILE A 432 -23.33 0.71 -18.58
N ASN A 433 -23.02 -0.49 -18.07
CA ASN A 433 -23.03 -1.72 -18.86
C ASN A 433 -24.39 -1.94 -19.51
N GLU A 434 -25.48 -1.82 -18.76
CA GLU A 434 -26.84 -1.95 -19.30
C GLU A 434 -27.10 -0.97 -20.46
N LYS A 435 -26.67 0.30 -20.33
CA LYS A 435 -26.80 1.30 -21.40
C LYS A 435 -26.01 0.95 -22.66
N ILE A 436 -24.80 0.44 -22.51
CA ILE A 436 -23.94 0.03 -23.63
C ILE A 436 -24.51 -1.22 -24.31
N GLN A 437 -24.95 -2.22 -23.53
CA GLN A 437 -25.51 -3.46 -24.07
C GLN A 437 -26.83 -3.22 -24.85
N GLN A 438 -27.63 -2.22 -24.43
CA GLN A 438 -28.87 -1.83 -25.10
C GLN A 438 -28.64 -1.00 -26.37
N ASN A 439 -27.44 -0.44 -26.58
CA ASN A 439 -27.12 0.43 -27.71
C ASN A 439 -26.09 -0.21 -28.66
N SER A 440 -26.59 -0.95 -29.64
CA SER A 440 -25.74 -1.64 -30.63
C SER A 440 -24.96 -0.70 -31.56
N ALA A 441 -25.24 0.62 -31.56
CA ALA A 441 -24.48 1.59 -32.33
C ALA A 441 -23.13 1.94 -31.72
N ILE A 442 -22.92 1.66 -30.43
CA ILE A 442 -21.63 1.92 -29.75
C ILE A 442 -20.58 0.92 -30.26
N GLU A 443 -19.57 1.47 -30.90
CA GLU A 443 -18.40 0.77 -31.44
C GLU A 443 -17.17 0.96 -30.52
N ASN A 444 -17.10 2.11 -29.82
CA ASN A 444 -15.94 2.54 -29.04
C ASN A 444 -16.32 2.86 -27.59
N VAL A 445 -15.47 2.43 -26.65
CA VAL A 445 -15.53 2.83 -25.26
C VAL A 445 -14.24 3.55 -24.89
N VAL A 446 -14.37 4.79 -24.46
CA VAL A 446 -13.27 5.63 -23.97
C VAL A 446 -13.39 5.77 -22.46
N LEU A 447 -12.48 5.20 -21.71
CA LEU A 447 -12.37 5.40 -20.29
C LEU A 447 -11.58 6.66 -19.99
N ASP A 448 -12.22 7.68 -19.43
CA ASP A 448 -11.57 8.93 -19.05
C ASP A 448 -11.09 8.87 -17.59
N MET A 449 -9.79 8.67 -17.44
CA MET A 449 -9.07 8.61 -16.15
C MET A 449 -8.31 9.90 -15.86
N SER A 450 -8.52 10.96 -16.65
CA SER A 450 -7.68 12.17 -16.59
C SER A 450 -7.77 12.97 -15.29
N CYS A 451 -8.77 12.72 -14.46
CA CYS A 451 -8.89 13.28 -13.12
C CYS A 451 -8.98 12.19 -12.02
N ASN A 452 -8.58 10.96 -12.33
CA ASN A 452 -8.70 9.84 -11.38
C ASN A 452 -7.45 9.70 -10.51
N GLY A 453 -7.58 10.02 -9.21
CA GLY A 453 -6.51 9.90 -8.22
C GLY A 453 -6.32 8.50 -7.64
N GLY A 454 -7.07 7.50 -8.08
CA GLY A 454 -7.01 6.14 -7.55
C GLY A 454 -8.20 5.76 -6.69
N GLY A 455 -7.98 5.00 -5.62
CA GLY A 455 -9.00 4.55 -4.68
C GLY A 455 -9.03 3.03 -4.50
N ALA A 456 -10.21 2.44 -4.32
CA ALA A 456 -10.38 1.03 -4.01
C ALA A 456 -9.91 0.10 -5.14
N CYS A 457 -8.97 -0.79 -4.84
CA CYS A 457 -8.47 -1.78 -5.80
C CYS A 457 -9.58 -2.71 -6.30
N HIS A 458 -10.51 -3.14 -5.45
CA HIS A 458 -11.67 -3.94 -5.83
C HIS A 458 -12.43 -3.33 -7.01
N SER A 459 -12.76 -2.05 -6.91
CA SER A 459 -13.51 -1.32 -7.94
C SER A 459 -12.71 -1.15 -9.24
N ALA A 460 -11.40 -0.95 -9.14
CA ALA A 460 -10.51 -0.89 -10.30
C ALA A 460 -10.38 -2.24 -11.02
N VAL A 461 -10.28 -3.34 -10.25
CA VAL A 461 -10.26 -4.72 -10.79
C VAL A 461 -11.61 -5.08 -11.41
N PHE A 462 -12.72 -4.68 -10.78
CA PHE A 462 -14.07 -4.85 -11.34
C PHE A 462 -14.19 -4.14 -12.70
N LEU A 463 -13.73 -2.88 -12.79
CA LEU A 463 -13.67 -2.13 -14.04
C LEU A 463 -12.83 -2.82 -15.11
N LEU A 464 -11.63 -3.28 -14.76
CA LEU A 464 -10.73 -3.97 -15.69
C LEU A 464 -11.35 -5.28 -16.22
N SER A 465 -11.98 -6.07 -15.34
CA SER A 465 -12.67 -7.29 -15.73
C SER A 465 -13.87 -7.01 -16.65
N TRP A 466 -14.63 -5.95 -16.39
CA TRP A 466 -15.69 -5.48 -17.28
C TRP A 466 -15.17 -5.10 -18.69
N LEU A 467 -14.05 -4.37 -18.74
CA LEU A 467 -13.48 -3.94 -20.02
C LEU A 467 -12.88 -5.10 -20.81
N LEU A 468 -12.18 -6.02 -20.14
CA LEU A 468 -11.37 -7.07 -20.79
C LEU A 468 -12.07 -8.46 -20.84
N GLY A 469 -13.15 -8.66 -20.06
CA GLY A 469 -13.81 -9.95 -19.81
C GLY A 469 -13.20 -10.73 -18.64
N GLU A 470 -11.92 -10.62 -18.44
CA GLU A 470 -11.15 -11.05 -17.26
C GLU A 470 -9.87 -10.19 -17.20
N CYS A 471 -9.30 -10.02 -16.00
CA CYS A 471 -8.04 -9.30 -15.86
C CYS A 471 -7.11 -9.98 -14.87
N SER A 472 -5.82 -9.98 -15.18
CA SER A 472 -4.77 -10.43 -14.28
C SER A 472 -4.07 -9.22 -13.66
N ILE A 473 -3.85 -9.29 -12.35
CA ILE A 473 -3.07 -8.32 -11.60
C ILE A 473 -1.80 -8.99 -11.12
N ASP A 474 -0.67 -8.46 -11.54
CA ASP A 474 0.65 -8.94 -11.19
C ASP A 474 1.26 -8.05 -10.10
N MET A 475 1.83 -8.70 -9.09
CA MET A 475 2.49 -8.03 -7.96
C MET A 475 3.86 -8.64 -7.70
N ALA A 476 4.73 -7.87 -7.10
CA ALA A 476 6.05 -8.33 -6.67
C ALA A 476 6.43 -7.71 -5.32
N ASN A 477 7.21 -8.44 -4.54
CA ASN A 477 7.90 -7.90 -3.38
C ASN A 477 9.39 -7.72 -3.74
N PRO A 478 9.89 -6.50 -3.91
CA PRO A 478 11.29 -6.27 -4.27
C PRO A 478 12.29 -6.63 -3.16
N ILE A 479 11.83 -6.81 -1.90
CA ILE A 479 12.67 -7.15 -0.76
C ILE A 479 12.97 -8.65 -0.74
N THR A 480 11.96 -9.49 -0.94
CA THR A 480 12.09 -10.96 -0.92
C THR A 480 12.25 -11.57 -2.31
N GLY A 481 11.88 -10.82 -3.35
CA GLY A 481 11.81 -11.33 -4.73
C GLY A 481 10.56 -12.17 -5.01
N ALA A 482 9.61 -12.27 -4.07
CA ALA A 482 8.34 -12.96 -4.29
C ALA A 482 7.52 -12.28 -5.38
N LYS A 483 6.78 -13.09 -6.14
CA LYS A 483 5.88 -12.61 -7.20
C LYS A 483 4.57 -13.38 -7.13
N TRP A 484 3.48 -12.72 -7.45
CA TRP A 484 2.18 -13.36 -7.56
C TRP A 484 1.31 -12.70 -8.62
N SER A 485 0.38 -13.47 -9.13
CA SER A 485 -0.61 -13.03 -10.09
C SER A 485 -1.96 -13.61 -9.70
N ALA A 486 -3.02 -12.83 -9.81
CA ALA A 486 -4.38 -13.31 -9.67
C ALA A 486 -5.22 -12.81 -10.84
N THR A 487 -6.04 -13.71 -11.42
CA THR A 487 -6.94 -13.41 -12.53
C THR A 487 -8.37 -13.35 -12.02
N TYR A 488 -9.04 -12.24 -12.31
CA TYR A 488 -10.36 -11.91 -11.81
C TYR A 488 -11.39 -11.91 -12.94
N LYS A 489 -12.61 -12.35 -12.60
CA LYS A 489 -13.79 -12.29 -13.46
C LYS A 489 -14.98 -11.77 -12.68
N THR A 490 -15.82 -10.95 -13.33
CA THR A 490 -16.96 -10.26 -12.70
C THR A 490 -18.28 -10.62 -13.34
N ASP A 491 -19.35 -10.66 -12.55
CA ASP A 491 -20.75 -10.72 -12.94
C ASP A 491 -21.32 -9.31 -12.86
N VAL A 492 -21.17 -8.56 -13.94
CA VAL A 492 -21.50 -7.11 -13.99
C VAL A 492 -23.00 -6.87 -14.06
N ASN A 493 -23.75 -7.78 -14.70
CA ASN A 493 -25.20 -7.66 -14.83
C ASN A 493 -25.97 -8.30 -13.67
N PHE A 494 -25.25 -8.93 -12.71
CA PHE A 494 -25.76 -9.55 -11.49
C PHE A 494 -26.74 -10.72 -11.71
N ASP A 495 -26.68 -11.40 -12.87
CA ASP A 495 -27.57 -12.53 -13.16
C ASP A 495 -27.05 -13.88 -12.59
N GLY A 496 -25.86 -13.91 -11.99
CA GLY A 496 -25.23 -15.09 -11.41
C GLY A 496 -24.39 -15.88 -12.40
N THR A 497 -24.28 -15.42 -13.64
CA THR A 497 -23.40 -16.00 -14.65
C THR A 497 -22.22 -15.05 -14.94
N TYR A 498 -21.17 -15.57 -15.54
CA TYR A 498 -19.98 -14.80 -15.88
C TYR A 498 -19.74 -14.96 -17.37
N ASP A 499 -20.48 -14.20 -18.17
CA ASP A 499 -20.54 -14.37 -19.62
C ASP A 499 -20.27 -13.07 -20.42
N ASP A 500 -20.56 -13.07 -21.72
CA ASP A 500 -20.29 -11.91 -22.58
C ASP A 500 -21.20 -10.69 -22.30
N LYS A 501 -22.26 -10.83 -21.49
CA LYS A 501 -23.10 -9.71 -21.08
C LYS A 501 -22.45 -8.88 -19.95
N ASP A 502 -21.45 -9.43 -19.31
CA ASP A 502 -20.69 -8.80 -18.24
C ASP A 502 -19.51 -7.97 -18.73
N THR A 503 -19.38 -7.78 -20.03
CA THR A 503 -18.17 -7.19 -20.59
C THR A 503 -18.45 -6.37 -21.84
N VAL A 504 -17.55 -5.42 -22.09
CA VAL A 504 -17.49 -4.63 -23.33
C VAL A 504 -16.23 -4.96 -24.14
N LYS A 505 -15.66 -6.15 -23.94
CA LYS A 505 -14.43 -6.60 -24.64
C LYS A 505 -14.56 -6.68 -26.17
N ASP A 506 -15.76 -6.70 -26.72
CA ASP A 506 -16.05 -6.66 -28.14
C ASP A 506 -15.93 -5.26 -28.75
N LYS A 507 -15.85 -4.22 -27.92
CA LYS A 507 -15.69 -2.83 -28.36
C LYS A 507 -14.21 -2.46 -28.53
N ASN A 508 -13.97 -1.39 -29.29
CA ASN A 508 -12.65 -0.77 -29.34
C ASN A 508 -12.43 0.02 -28.05
N LEU A 509 -11.41 -0.35 -27.28
CA LEU A 509 -11.13 0.21 -25.97
C LEU A 509 -10.06 1.30 -26.04
N PHE A 510 -10.33 2.42 -25.41
CA PHE A 510 -9.41 3.54 -25.25
C PHE A 510 -9.38 3.98 -23.79
N CYS A 511 -8.22 4.46 -23.33
CA CYS A 511 -8.06 5.01 -21.99
C CYS A 511 -7.35 6.36 -22.08
N LEU A 512 -7.95 7.39 -21.51
CA LEU A 512 -7.43 8.75 -21.48
C LEU A 512 -6.76 9.03 -20.15
N THR A 513 -5.46 9.31 -20.15
CA THR A 513 -4.62 9.52 -18.96
C THR A 513 -4.06 10.93 -18.86
N SER A 514 -3.82 11.37 -17.62
CA SER A 514 -3.12 12.61 -17.31
C SER A 514 -2.16 12.39 -16.10
N PRO A 515 -1.34 13.38 -15.70
CA PRO A 515 -0.52 13.26 -14.48
C PRO A 515 -1.33 13.10 -13.18
N VAL A 516 -2.65 13.24 -13.25
CA VAL A 516 -3.58 12.99 -12.14
C VAL A 516 -3.98 11.52 -12.05
N SER A 517 -3.81 10.75 -13.13
CA SER A 517 -4.12 9.31 -13.13
C SER A 517 -3.09 8.58 -12.26
N PHE A 518 -3.38 8.47 -10.95
CA PHE A 518 -2.44 8.03 -9.91
C PHE A 518 -2.96 6.79 -9.17
N SER A 519 -2.09 5.98 -8.58
CA SER A 519 -2.45 4.79 -7.79
C SER A 519 -3.30 3.80 -8.64
N CYS A 520 -4.49 3.38 -8.21
CA CYS A 520 -5.39 2.58 -9.04
C CYS A 520 -5.76 3.28 -10.35
N GLY A 521 -5.74 4.63 -10.39
CA GLY A 521 -5.87 5.43 -11.62
C GLY A 521 -4.70 5.26 -12.59
N ASN A 522 -3.53 4.83 -12.11
CA ASN A 522 -2.37 4.42 -12.91
C ASN A 522 -2.37 2.90 -13.20
N MET A 523 -2.85 2.08 -12.25
CA MET A 523 -2.98 0.64 -12.42
C MET A 523 -3.84 0.29 -13.65
N VAL A 524 -5.00 0.94 -13.78
CA VAL A 524 -5.94 0.65 -14.86
C VAL A 524 -5.31 0.85 -16.24
N PRO A 525 -4.74 1.99 -16.61
CA PRO A 525 -4.08 2.14 -17.92
C PRO A 525 -2.84 1.25 -18.07
N ALA A 526 -2.14 0.88 -16.99
CA ALA A 526 -1.01 -0.03 -17.04
C ALA A 526 -1.44 -1.44 -17.49
N VAL A 527 -2.47 -2.00 -16.86
CA VAL A 527 -3.04 -3.31 -17.21
C VAL A 527 -3.65 -3.27 -18.62
N LEU A 528 -4.41 -2.23 -18.96
CA LEU A 528 -5.01 -2.06 -20.29
C LEU A 528 -3.93 -1.99 -21.39
N LYS A 529 -2.83 -1.29 -21.14
CA LYS A 529 -1.72 -1.22 -22.10
C LYS A 529 -0.98 -2.56 -22.23
N ALA A 530 -0.74 -3.25 -21.11
CA ALA A 530 -0.06 -4.53 -21.09
C ALA A 530 -0.88 -5.65 -21.77
N SER A 531 -2.21 -5.55 -21.74
CA SER A 531 -3.13 -6.49 -22.40
C SER A 531 -3.15 -6.36 -23.93
N ASP A 532 -2.57 -5.32 -24.50
CA ASP A 532 -2.64 -4.93 -25.93
C ASP A 532 -4.09 -4.78 -26.46
N ARG A 533 -5.08 -4.64 -25.53
CA ARG A 533 -6.51 -4.53 -25.86
C ARG A 533 -7.01 -3.10 -25.93
N ALA A 534 -6.29 -2.17 -25.34
CA ALA A 534 -6.72 -0.78 -25.28
C ALA A 534 -5.63 0.17 -25.79
N THR A 535 -6.06 1.23 -26.46
CA THR A 535 -5.19 2.33 -26.87
C THR A 535 -5.17 3.42 -25.79
N ILE A 536 -4.00 3.71 -25.25
CA ILE A 536 -3.82 4.77 -24.26
C ILE A 536 -3.63 6.12 -24.97
N LEU A 537 -4.43 7.11 -24.58
CA LEU A 537 -4.45 8.47 -25.11
C LEU A 537 -4.10 9.46 -23.99
N GLY A 538 -3.60 10.62 -24.33
CA GLY A 538 -3.40 11.71 -23.35
C GLY A 538 -1.95 12.03 -23.09
N VAL A 539 -1.54 12.07 -21.83
CA VAL A 539 -0.13 12.24 -21.42
C VAL A 539 0.21 11.18 -20.38
N THR A 540 1.48 11.03 -20.05
CA THR A 540 1.95 10.06 -19.05
C THR A 540 1.17 10.19 -17.76
N SER A 541 0.71 9.08 -17.21
CA SER A 541 0.00 9.01 -15.93
C SER A 541 0.89 9.35 -14.73
N GLY A 542 0.28 9.52 -13.57
CA GLY A 542 0.96 10.03 -12.38
C GLY A 542 1.79 9.02 -11.60
N GLY A 543 1.74 7.73 -11.95
CA GLY A 543 2.48 6.70 -11.21
C GLY A 543 1.74 6.18 -9.97
N GLY A 544 2.51 5.76 -8.94
CA GLY A 544 1.97 5.18 -7.71
C GLY A 544 1.70 3.68 -7.86
N ALA A 545 2.77 2.87 -7.72
CA ALA A 545 2.70 1.43 -8.00
C ALA A 545 2.52 0.55 -6.76
N SER A 546 2.74 1.08 -5.56
CA SER A 546 2.67 0.26 -4.35
C SER A 546 1.28 0.24 -3.72
N CYS A 547 0.92 -0.89 -3.12
CA CYS A 547 -0.14 -0.87 -2.11
C CYS A 547 0.31 -0.01 -0.92
N VAL A 548 -0.65 0.60 -0.24
CA VAL A 548 -0.37 1.38 0.97
C VAL A 548 -0.17 0.42 2.14
N HIS A 549 0.96 0.54 2.84
CA HIS A 549 1.18 -0.11 4.13
C HIS A 549 0.84 0.87 5.25
N LYS A 550 -0.17 0.50 6.02
CA LYS A 550 -0.64 1.26 7.18
C LYS A 550 0.16 0.81 8.39
N THR A 551 0.89 1.72 9.03
CA THR A 551 1.77 1.40 10.16
C THR A 551 1.78 2.49 11.21
N CYS A 552 2.39 2.23 12.35
CA CYS A 552 2.60 3.20 13.42
C CYS A 552 4.05 3.19 13.89
N ALA A 553 4.51 4.31 14.39
CA ALA A 553 5.73 4.37 15.18
C ALA A 553 5.46 3.91 16.62
N ALA A 554 6.50 3.53 17.36
CA ALA A 554 6.37 2.98 18.71
C ALA A 554 5.70 3.93 19.72
N ASP A 555 5.69 5.23 19.46
CA ASP A 555 4.97 6.23 20.26
C ASP A 555 3.49 6.36 19.92
N GLY A 556 3.02 5.60 18.92
CA GLY A 556 1.64 5.62 18.45
C GLY A 556 1.35 6.64 17.34
N THR A 557 2.38 7.31 16.79
CA THR A 557 2.19 8.12 15.58
C THR A 557 1.82 7.22 14.41
N TYR A 558 0.66 7.45 13.79
CA TYR A 558 0.15 6.63 12.70
C TYR A 558 0.46 7.26 11.34
N PHE A 559 1.00 6.48 10.43
CA PHE A 559 1.38 6.93 9.10
C PHE A 559 1.28 5.79 8.07
N TRP A 560 1.33 6.15 6.81
CA TRP A 560 1.32 5.22 5.69
C TRP A 560 2.64 5.30 4.94
N VAL A 561 3.02 4.19 4.32
CA VAL A 561 4.16 4.14 3.39
C VAL A 561 3.83 3.31 2.16
N SER A 562 4.50 3.56 1.06
CA SER A 562 4.49 2.69 -0.11
C SER A 562 5.07 1.32 0.25
N SER A 563 4.22 0.28 0.24
CA SER A 563 4.58 -1.03 0.77
C SER A 563 5.49 -1.84 -0.14
N LYS A 564 6.00 -2.94 0.40
CA LYS A 564 6.70 -3.99 -0.36
C LYS A 564 5.81 -4.70 -1.38
N ASN A 565 4.50 -4.55 -1.32
CA ASN A 565 3.57 -5.10 -2.31
C ASN A 565 3.47 -4.13 -3.49
N VAL A 566 4.35 -4.30 -4.47
CA VAL A 566 4.51 -3.39 -5.59
C VAL A 566 3.79 -3.97 -6.81
N MET A 567 2.89 -3.17 -7.37
CA MET A 567 2.22 -3.51 -8.60
C MET A 567 3.21 -3.52 -9.77
N SER A 568 3.09 -4.53 -10.60
CA SER A 568 3.87 -4.70 -11.81
C SER A 568 2.95 -5.08 -12.96
N VAL A 569 3.42 -4.94 -14.19
CA VAL A 569 2.75 -5.47 -15.36
C VAL A 569 3.67 -6.44 -16.07
N SER A 570 3.14 -7.61 -16.45
CA SER A 570 3.91 -8.60 -17.20
C SER A 570 3.97 -8.22 -18.68
N LYS A 571 5.18 -8.19 -19.22
CA LYS A 571 5.42 -8.04 -20.66
C LYS A 571 6.56 -8.94 -21.09
N ASN A 572 6.30 -9.84 -22.03
CA ASN A 572 7.30 -10.82 -22.52
C ASN A 572 7.95 -11.64 -21.37
N GLY A 573 7.17 -11.98 -20.33
CA GLY A 573 7.64 -12.74 -19.17
C GLY A 573 8.46 -11.95 -18.14
N SER A 574 8.63 -10.65 -18.33
CA SER A 574 9.28 -9.76 -17.36
C SER A 574 8.24 -8.85 -16.70
N LEU A 575 8.40 -8.63 -15.39
CA LEU A 575 7.60 -7.67 -14.64
C LEU A 575 8.23 -6.28 -14.72
N TYR A 576 7.39 -5.27 -14.95
CA TYR A 576 7.78 -3.86 -14.95
C TYR A 576 7.06 -3.13 -13.83
N ASN A 577 7.82 -2.40 -13.04
CA ASN A 577 7.26 -1.44 -12.09
C ASN A 577 6.63 -0.26 -12.86
N VAL A 578 5.42 0.13 -12.47
CA VAL A 578 4.66 1.21 -13.13
C VAL A 578 4.63 2.51 -12.33
N ASP A 579 5.51 2.66 -11.34
CA ASP A 579 5.55 3.82 -10.45
C ASP A 579 5.89 5.13 -11.17
N THR A 580 6.64 5.06 -12.27
CA THR A 580 6.96 6.23 -13.09
C THR A 580 5.85 6.66 -14.05
N GLY A 581 4.71 5.97 -14.00
CA GLY A 581 3.55 6.22 -14.86
C GLY A 581 3.58 5.46 -16.17
N VAL A 582 2.47 5.55 -16.90
CA VAL A 582 2.20 4.87 -18.17
C VAL A 582 2.22 5.89 -19.30
N GLU A 583 3.15 5.75 -20.23
CA GLU A 583 3.19 6.59 -21.44
C GLU A 583 2.04 6.24 -22.38
N PRO A 584 1.33 7.24 -22.97
CA PRO A 584 0.27 7.00 -23.93
C PRO A 584 0.82 6.52 -25.28
N HIS A 585 -0.04 5.84 -26.05
CA HIS A 585 0.24 5.52 -27.45
C HIS A 585 0.11 6.78 -28.34
N TYR A 586 -0.83 7.67 -28.00
CA TYR A 586 -1.06 8.94 -28.71
C TYR A 586 -1.12 10.09 -27.71
N TYR A 587 -0.20 11.05 -27.87
CA TYR A 587 -0.13 12.23 -27.01
C TYR A 587 -1.20 13.26 -27.35
N ILE A 588 -1.91 13.74 -26.32
CA ILE A 588 -2.84 14.87 -26.40
C ILE A 588 -2.31 15.96 -25.47
N ASN A 589 -1.55 16.92 -26.03
CA ASN A 589 -0.84 17.92 -25.23
C ASN A 589 -1.72 19.07 -24.69
N LYS A 590 -2.96 19.18 -25.16
CA LYS A 590 -3.87 20.27 -24.77
C LYS A 590 -5.01 19.71 -23.94
N PRO A 591 -5.09 20.03 -22.63
CA PRO A 591 -6.16 19.55 -21.74
C PRO A 591 -7.57 19.83 -22.27
N GLU A 592 -7.78 20.94 -23.01
CA GLU A 592 -9.07 21.29 -23.57
C GLU A 592 -9.61 20.24 -24.57
N ASN A 593 -8.72 19.48 -25.20
CA ASN A 593 -9.10 18.43 -26.14
C ASN A 593 -9.57 17.15 -25.45
N PHE A 594 -9.24 16.95 -24.15
CA PHE A 594 -9.70 15.81 -23.36
C PHE A 594 -11.20 15.81 -23.14
N TYR A 595 -11.79 17.01 -23.02
CA TYR A 595 -13.18 17.18 -22.60
C TYR A 595 -14.09 17.63 -23.75
N ASP A 596 -13.62 17.49 -24.99
CA ASP A 596 -14.39 17.70 -26.20
C ASP A 596 -14.79 16.33 -26.77
N THR A 597 -16.03 15.90 -26.47
CA THR A 597 -16.54 14.58 -26.85
C THR A 597 -16.39 14.30 -28.35
N GLU A 598 -16.66 15.30 -29.20
CA GLU A 598 -16.61 15.12 -30.65
C GLU A 598 -15.16 15.03 -31.17
N LYS A 599 -14.22 15.75 -30.56
CA LYS A 599 -12.80 15.61 -30.88
C LYS A 599 -12.26 14.26 -30.46
N ILE A 600 -12.61 13.78 -29.28
CA ILE A 600 -12.21 12.44 -28.82
C ILE A 600 -12.81 11.38 -29.74
N SER A 601 -14.11 11.46 -30.07
CA SER A 601 -14.75 10.52 -30.99
C SER A 601 -14.11 10.56 -32.38
N GLY A 602 -13.81 11.74 -32.90
CA GLY A 602 -13.11 11.91 -34.18
C GLY A 602 -11.70 11.29 -34.19
N LEU A 603 -10.92 11.47 -33.11
CA LEU A 603 -9.60 10.89 -32.94
C LEU A 603 -9.67 9.35 -32.88
N VAL A 604 -10.56 8.82 -32.07
CA VAL A 604 -10.78 7.37 -31.90
C VAL A 604 -11.17 6.71 -33.22
N ASN A 605 -12.11 7.31 -33.97
CA ASN A 605 -12.53 6.84 -35.27
C ASN A 605 -11.37 6.88 -36.31
N ALA A 606 -10.50 7.89 -36.24
CA ALA A 606 -9.32 7.98 -37.10
C ALA A 606 -8.29 6.89 -36.79
N ILE A 607 -8.04 6.60 -35.51
CA ILE A 607 -7.12 5.54 -35.06
C ILE A 607 -7.64 4.18 -35.53
N ASN A 608 -8.94 3.88 -35.35
CA ASN A 608 -9.53 2.62 -35.81
C ASN A 608 -9.40 2.41 -37.31
N LYS A 609 -9.60 3.48 -38.10
CA LYS A 609 -9.40 3.41 -39.56
C LYS A 609 -7.95 3.11 -39.92
N ALA A 610 -6.98 3.71 -39.21
CA ALA A 610 -5.55 3.47 -39.45
C ALA A 610 -5.16 2.03 -39.10
N LEU A 611 -5.70 1.45 -38.03
CA LEU A 611 -5.46 0.06 -37.62
C LEU A 611 -6.06 -0.98 -38.60
N LEU A 612 -7.12 -0.63 -39.33
CA LEU A 612 -7.72 -1.52 -40.35
C LEU A 612 -6.94 -1.54 -41.66
N VAL A 613 -6.02 -0.60 -41.89
CA VAL A 613 -5.24 -0.45 -43.15
C VAL A 613 -3.85 -1.09 -43.02
N ASN A 614 -3.39 -1.34 -41.80
CA ASN A 614 -2.13 -2.04 -41.49
C ASN A 614 -2.37 -3.51 -41.17
#